data_da91db9c34c69aec78dac24384ebc6a6
#
_entry.id   da91db9c34c69aec78dac24384ebc6a6
#
_cell.length_a   1.000
_cell.length_b   1.000
_cell.length_c   1.000
_cell.angle_alpha   90.00
_cell.angle_beta   90.00
_cell.angle_gamma   90.00
#
_symmetry.space_group_name_H-M   'P 1'
#
loop_
_entity.id
_entity.type
_entity.pdbx_description
1 polymer ?
#
loop_
_entity_poly.entity_id
_entity_poly.type
_entity_poly.pdbx_seq_one_letter_code
_entity_poly.pdbx_strand_id
1 'polypeptide(L)'
;MLTKRCLGTMVLTALLAGLVPAAAPAAGDDGENDWIRTSGDILQIALPVLGGGATFFTNPDPDRLWDKEGTKQFTRAYGLAWGSTYLIKIVASKARPNGSNRTSFPSGHTMSAFAGAGFIDGRYGRTFGIPAYALALWTGYSRVHSGWHYRDDVLAGASIGMMSNWLLVSPLPGKVQFLPTISSQGYGLTVTVGRGGGEDSSGSAAEQEPRNAGYRFTFGPAFVISNEAGSKGAGDNSFMLSDLEGFNDPTTTAVVAAGIPVSARGAVVITYGPFEARDQGSFAYDVDFGGATFPAGTPLDSSWRFYDLSATYEHVLVDTRRWGVRGAAGAGVMYSYASLSEDNGPANALVDDQTFYPYLSAAVEYRFARQWALEGRVGGFTLGDNWILDAGGELVWRPVRAWDLALGYNYFSRKIDTDTFYNTVRYDVPYLSITRFW
;
A
#
# COMPACT_ATOMS: atom_id res chain seq x y z
N MET A 1 -22.16 11.96 10.34
CA MET A 1 -21.29 11.58 11.49
C MET A 1 -20.80 10.11 11.46
N LEU A 2 -21.46 9.23 10.69
CA LEU A 2 -21.12 7.80 10.59
C LEU A 2 -19.92 7.47 9.68
N THR A 3 -19.58 8.30 8.72
CA THR A 3 -18.46 8.10 7.78
C THR A 3 -17.08 8.23 8.43
N LYS A 4 -16.95 8.99 9.52
CA LYS A 4 -15.66 9.31 10.14
C LYS A 4 -15.02 8.15 10.94
N ARG A 5 -15.81 7.25 11.54
CA ARG A 5 -15.30 6.08 12.29
C ARG A 5 -14.88 4.91 11.41
N CYS A 6 -15.32 4.92 10.19
CA CYS A 6 -15.16 3.83 9.24
C CYS A 6 -13.77 3.75 8.61
N LEU A 7 -13.13 4.88 8.43
CA LEU A 7 -11.82 4.95 7.79
C LEU A 7 -10.69 4.51 8.71
N GLY A 8 -10.80 4.80 10.01
CA GLY A 8 -9.83 4.32 11.00
C GLY A 8 -9.67 2.81 10.96
N THR A 9 -10.76 2.07 10.78
CA THR A 9 -10.72 0.60 10.68
C THR A 9 -10.14 0.14 9.35
N MET A 10 -10.47 0.79 8.21
CA MET A 10 -9.96 0.40 6.90
C MET A 10 -8.49 0.75 6.70
N VAL A 11 -8.09 1.93 7.19
CA VAL A 11 -6.68 2.35 7.18
C VAL A 11 -5.85 1.46 8.09
N LEU A 12 -6.36 1.15 9.29
CA LEU A 12 -5.73 0.20 10.19
C LEU A 12 -5.64 -1.20 9.56
N THR A 13 -6.64 -1.60 8.78
CA THR A 13 -6.67 -2.90 8.09
C THR A 13 -5.64 -2.96 6.95
N ALA A 14 -5.48 -1.90 6.17
CA ALA A 14 -4.45 -1.83 5.13
C ALA A 14 -3.03 -1.75 5.73
N LEU A 15 -2.86 -1.01 6.82
CA LEU A 15 -1.61 -0.93 7.57
C LEU A 15 -1.28 -2.25 8.28
N LEU A 16 -2.27 -2.93 8.86
CA LEU A 16 -2.09 -4.24 9.50
C LEU A 16 -1.71 -5.34 8.49
N ALA A 17 -2.15 -5.26 7.24
CA ALA A 17 -1.71 -6.17 6.19
C ALA A 17 -0.19 -6.09 5.95
N GLY A 18 0.39 -4.90 6.15
CA GLY A 18 1.83 -4.67 6.05
C GLY A 18 2.61 -4.96 7.34
N LEU A 19 1.96 -4.81 8.49
CA LEU A 19 2.60 -4.94 9.82
C LEU A 19 2.59 -6.36 10.39
N VAL A 20 2.08 -7.37 9.67
CA VAL A 20 2.15 -8.76 10.14
C VAL A 20 3.62 -9.14 10.30
N PRO A 21 4.12 -9.39 11.53
CA PRO A 21 5.49 -9.84 11.71
C PRO A 21 5.61 -11.23 11.06
N ALA A 22 6.24 -11.30 9.91
CA ALA A 22 6.63 -12.57 9.37
C ALA A 22 7.97 -12.93 9.99
N ALA A 23 7.95 -13.93 10.86
CA ALA A 23 9.09 -14.80 10.91
C ALA A 23 9.39 -15.18 9.45
N ALA A 24 10.63 -15.04 9.02
CA ALA A 24 11.02 -15.48 7.69
C ALA A 24 10.58 -16.94 7.56
N PRO A 25 9.79 -17.32 6.55
CA PRO A 25 9.61 -18.72 6.29
C PRO A 25 11.00 -19.26 5.94
N ALA A 26 11.43 -20.27 6.67
CA ALA A 26 12.52 -21.11 6.21
C ALA A 26 12.13 -21.55 4.80
N ALA A 27 12.99 -21.32 3.82
CA ALA A 27 12.83 -21.89 2.50
C ALA A 27 12.83 -23.42 2.69
N GLY A 28 11.77 -24.07 2.21
CA GLY A 28 11.72 -25.52 2.09
C GLY A 28 11.10 -26.25 3.28
N ASP A 29 9.81 -26.41 3.23
CA ASP A 29 9.16 -27.64 3.58
C ASP A 29 8.07 -27.92 2.54
N ASP A 30 8.40 -28.72 1.55
CA ASP A 30 7.51 -29.16 0.47
C ASP A 30 6.62 -30.34 0.92
N GLY A 31 6.46 -30.52 2.21
CA GLY A 31 5.78 -31.63 2.82
C GLY A 31 4.56 -31.26 3.65
N GLU A 32 3.43 -31.74 3.21
CA GLU A 32 2.19 -32.01 3.96
C GLU A 32 1.38 -30.80 4.44
N ASN A 33 0.29 -30.51 3.69
CA ASN A 33 -0.88 -29.73 4.14
C ASN A 33 -0.59 -28.29 4.54
N ASP A 34 -0.06 -27.51 3.63
CA ASP A 34 -0.04 -26.05 3.84
C ASP A 34 -1.50 -25.50 3.76
N TRP A 35 -2.24 -25.75 4.86
CA TRP A 35 -3.61 -25.28 5.03
C TRP A 35 -3.71 -23.76 4.94
N ILE A 36 -2.64 -23.02 5.32
CA ILE A 36 -2.56 -21.57 5.22
C ILE A 36 -2.62 -21.16 3.75
N ARG A 37 -1.80 -21.78 2.92
CA ARG A 37 -1.79 -21.55 1.48
C ARG A 37 -3.13 -21.92 0.85
N THR A 38 -3.60 -23.14 1.11
CA THR A 38 -4.86 -23.66 0.55
C THR A 38 -6.06 -22.82 0.95
N SER A 39 -6.15 -22.38 2.22
CA SER A 39 -7.23 -21.49 2.66
C SER A 39 -7.21 -20.14 1.94
N GLY A 40 -6.02 -19.56 1.70
CA GLY A 40 -5.88 -18.35 0.90
C GLY A 40 -6.29 -18.54 -0.57
N ASP A 41 -6.00 -19.70 -1.16
CA ASP A 41 -6.42 -20.07 -2.52
C ASP A 41 -7.95 -20.21 -2.62
N ILE A 42 -8.60 -20.72 -1.57
CA ILE A 42 -10.06 -20.80 -1.50
C ILE A 42 -10.68 -19.41 -1.32
N LEU A 43 -10.17 -18.60 -0.39
CA LEU A 43 -10.75 -17.31 -0.03
C LEU A 43 -10.67 -16.28 -1.18
N GLN A 44 -9.63 -16.31 -2.01
CA GLN A 44 -9.55 -15.44 -3.20
C GLN A 44 -10.71 -15.65 -4.19
N ILE A 45 -11.30 -16.85 -4.19
CA ILE A 45 -12.45 -17.20 -5.04
C ILE A 45 -13.74 -17.02 -4.25
N ALA A 46 -13.79 -17.47 -3.01
CA ALA A 46 -14.99 -17.46 -2.19
C ALA A 46 -15.51 -16.04 -1.94
N LEU A 47 -14.65 -15.07 -1.63
CA LEU A 47 -15.08 -13.70 -1.32
C LEU A 47 -15.74 -13.00 -2.52
N PRO A 48 -15.17 -12.96 -3.74
CA PRO A 48 -15.88 -12.38 -4.88
C PRO A 48 -17.12 -13.18 -5.29
N VAL A 49 -17.10 -14.52 -5.16
CA VAL A 49 -18.29 -15.35 -5.45
C VAL A 49 -19.39 -15.06 -4.45
N LEU A 50 -19.11 -14.93 -3.17
CA LEU A 50 -20.09 -14.55 -2.16
C LEU A 50 -20.64 -13.14 -2.40
N GLY A 51 -19.74 -12.17 -2.67
CA GLY A 51 -20.15 -10.79 -2.92
C GLY A 51 -21.00 -10.64 -4.19
N GLY A 52 -20.48 -11.12 -5.31
CA GLY A 52 -21.18 -11.08 -6.60
C GLY A 52 -22.40 -11.99 -6.65
N GLY A 53 -22.30 -13.21 -6.10
CA GLY A 53 -23.39 -14.19 -6.04
C GLY A 53 -24.56 -13.71 -5.17
N ALA A 54 -24.30 -13.00 -4.09
CA ALA A 54 -25.35 -12.43 -3.25
C ALA A 54 -26.28 -11.47 -4.02
N THR A 55 -25.82 -10.84 -5.10
CA THR A 55 -26.66 -9.96 -5.93
C THR A 55 -27.87 -10.67 -6.55
N PHE A 56 -27.81 -11.99 -6.72
CA PHE A 56 -28.94 -12.75 -7.27
C PHE A 56 -30.06 -12.97 -6.25
N PHE A 57 -29.83 -12.66 -4.97
CA PHE A 57 -30.79 -12.94 -3.87
C PHE A 57 -31.07 -11.72 -2.98
N THR A 58 -30.56 -10.54 -3.33
CA THR A 58 -30.57 -9.35 -2.45
C THR A 58 -31.20 -8.11 -3.09
N ASN A 59 -32.23 -8.27 -3.90
CA ASN A 59 -32.89 -7.10 -4.48
C ASN A 59 -33.58 -6.25 -3.37
N PRO A 60 -33.44 -4.90 -3.43
CA PRO A 60 -34.19 -4.01 -2.53
C PRO A 60 -35.74 -4.09 -2.72
N ASP A 61 -36.19 -4.42 -3.91
CA ASP A 61 -37.58 -4.70 -4.21
C ASP A 61 -37.95 -6.13 -3.75
N PRO A 62 -38.86 -6.31 -2.78
CA PRO A 62 -39.19 -7.63 -2.24
C PRO A 62 -39.81 -8.56 -3.28
N ASP A 63 -40.39 -8.01 -4.35
CA ASP A 63 -40.99 -8.79 -5.44
C ASP A 63 -39.97 -9.29 -6.46
N ARG A 64 -38.71 -8.96 -6.27
CA ARG A 64 -37.59 -9.34 -7.15
C ARG A 64 -36.43 -9.92 -6.36
N LEU A 65 -35.90 -11.01 -6.82
CA LEU A 65 -34.69 -11.61 -6.21
C LEU A 65 -33.37 -10.96 -6.68
N TRP A 66 -33.30 -10.63 -7.95
CA TRP A 66 -32.07 -10.22 -8.59
C TRP A 66 -31.80 -8.71 -8.51
N ASP A 67 -30.72 -8.32 -7.81
CA ASP A 67 -30.17 -6.98 -7.80
C ASP A 67 -29.30 -6.75 -9.05
N LYS A 68 -29.94 -6.39 -10.16
CA LYS A 68 -29.25 -6.12 -11.43
C LYS A 68 -28.22 -5.03 -11.33
N GLU A 69 -28.47 -3.99 -10.53
CA GLU A 69 -27.54 -2.89 -10.35
C GLU A 69 -26.31 -3.32 -9.55
N GLY A 70 -26.50 -4.09 -8.48
CA GLY A 70 -25.39 -4.70 -7.74
C GLY A 70 -24.52 -5.59 -8.62
N THR A 71 -25.13 -6.42 -9.47
CA THR A 71 -24.40 -7.26 -10.45
C THR A 71 -23.55 -6.41 -11.39
N LYS A 72 -24.10 -5.32 -11.94
CA LYS A 72 -23.33 -4.38 -12.81
C LYS A 72 -22.19 -3.73 -12.08
N GLN A 73 -22.42 -3.26 -10.85
CA GLN A 73 -21.39 -2.62 -10.03
C GLN A 73 -20.28 -3.61 -9.69
N PHE A 74 -20.63 -4.84 -9.28
CA PHE A 74 -19.67 -5.91 -9.04
C PHE A 74 -18.80 -6.19 -10.27
N THR A 75 -19.45 -6.42 -11.42
CA THR A 75 -18.73 -6.76 -12.66
C THR A 75 -17.78 -5.65 -13.09
N ARG A 76 -18.19 -4.38 -12.96
CA ARG A 76 -17.35 -3.23 -13.31
C ARG A 76 -16.19 -3.05 -12.33
N ALA A 77 -16.45 -3.14 -11.01
CA ALA A 77 -15.43 -2.97 -9.98
C ALA A 77 -14.41 -4.11 -10.02
N TYR A 78 -14.88 -5.35 -10.10
CA TYR A 78 -14.02 -6.52 -10.19
C TYR A 78 -13.21 -6.55 -11.50
N GLY A 79 -13.87 -6.19 -12.62
CA GLY A 79 -13.22 -6.09 -13.93
C GLY A 79 -12.14 -5.01 -13.97
N LEU A 80 -12.39 -3.85 -13.36
CA LEU A 80 -11.39 -2.79 -13.21
C LEU A 80 -10.20 -3.25 -12.37
N ALA A 81 -10.46 -3.87 -11.21
CA ALA A 81 -9.41 -4.39 -10.34
C ALA A 81 -8.56 -5.45 -11.04
N TRP A 82 -9.21 -6.39 -11.73
CA TRP A 82 -8.53 -7.45 -12.45
C TRP A 82 -7.70 -6.91 -13.63
N GLY A 83 -8.30 -6.04 -14.44
CA GLY A 83 -7.63 -5.43 -15.60
C GLY A 83 -6.43 -4.58 -15.19
N SER A 84 -6.57 -3.74 -14.14
CA SER A 84 -5.47 -2.94 -13.60
C SER A 84 -4.33 -3.81 -13.06
N THR A 85 -4.66 -4.87 -12.30
CA THR A 85 -3.68 -5.81 -11.75
C THR A 85 -2.91 -6.51 -12.88
N TYR A 86 -3.61 -6.98 -13.90
CA TYR A 86 -2.98 -7.68 -15.03
C TYR A 86 -2.06 -6.75 -15.84
N LEU A 87 -2.50 -5.52 -16.09
CA LEU A 87 -1.71 -4.52 -16.79
C LEU A 87 -0.42 -4.18 -16.02
N ILE A 88 -0.54 -3.96 -14.71
CA ILE A 88 0.61 -3.67 -13.86
C ILE A 88 1.58 -4.86 -13.81
N LYS A 89 1.10 -6.10 -13.76
CA LYS A 89 1.94 -7.30 -13.80
C LYS A 89 2.83 -7.37 -15.04
N ILE A 90 2.28 -7.00 -16.21
CA ILE A 90 3.04 -7.00 -17.47
C ILE A 90 4.16 -5.95 -17.41
N VAL A 91 3.88 -4.77 -16.87
CA VAL A 91 4.84 -3.67 -16.82
C VAL A 91 5.90 -3.90 -15.73
N ALA A 92 5.47 -4.38 -14.56
CA ALA A 92 6.32 -4.50 -13.38
C ALA A 92 7.36 -5.63 -13.51
N SER A 93 6.99 -6.76 -14.11
CA SER A 93 7.87 -7.93 -14.34
C SER A 93 8.73 -8.32 -13.13
N LYS A 94 8.20 -8.23 -11.90
CA LYS A 94 8.91 -8.52 -10.65
C LYS A 94 9.02 -10.02 -10.40
N ALA A 95 10.21 -10.50 -10.06
CA ALA A 95 10.45 -11.89 -9.67
C ALA A 95 9.70 -12.25 -8.38
N ARG A 96 9.24 -13.50 -8.26
CA ARG A 96 8.61 -13.98 -7.02
C ARG A 96 9.66 -14.37 -5.98
N PRO A 97 9.31 -14.31 -4.67
CA PRO A 97 10.22 -14.75 -3.60
C PRO A 97 10.72 -16.19 -3.77
N ASN A 98 9.90 -17.08 -4.35
CA ASN A 98 10.23 -18.48 -4.59
C ASN A 98 10.90 -18.75 -5.96
N GLY A 99 11.26 -17.72 -6.71
CA GLY A 99 11.93 -17.84 -7.99
C GLY A 99 11.09 -18.44 -9.15
N SER A 100 9.79 -18.76 -8.93
CA SER A 100 9.00 -19.52 -9.91
C SER A 100 8.71 -18.78 -11.22
N ASN A 101 8.56 -17.45 -11.17
CA ASN A 101 8.32 -16.60 -12.34
C ASN A 101 8.44 -15.11 -12.00
N ARG A 102 8.23 -14.25 -13.01
CA ARG A 102 8.36 -12.78 -12.89
C ARG A 102 7.01 -12.06 -12.87
N THR A 103 5.99 -12.63 -12.26
CA THR A 103 4.65 -12.03 -12.15
C THR A 103 4.23 -11.79 -10.71
N SER A 104 5.19 -11.40 -9.84
CA SER A 104 4.92 -11.20 -8.43
C SER A 104 4.02 -9.99 -8.18
N PHE A 105 4.37 -8.82 -8.70
CA PHE A 105 3.69 -7.56 -8.42
C PHE A 105 2.60 -7.20 -9.45
N PRO A 106 1.41 -6.76 -9.01
CA PRO A 106 0.82 -6.89 -7.67
C PRO A 106 0.23 -8.29 -7.43
N SER A 107 -0.10 -8.65 -6.17
CA SER A 107 -0.73 -9.94 -5.86
C SER A 107 -2.17 -10.03 -6.38
N GLY A 108 -2.41 -10.96 -7.32
CA GLY A 108 -3.74 -11.20 -7.87
C GLY A 108 -4.71 -11.86 -6.87
N HIS A 109 -4.21 -12.77 -6.03
CA HIS A 109 -5.00 -13.43 -4.98
C HIS A 109 -5.51 -12.41 -3.97
N THR A 110 -4.62 -11.53 -3.50
CA THR A 110 -4.98 -10.47 -2.55
C THR A 110 -5.94 -9.48 -3.19
N MET A 111 -5.68 -9.06 -4.43
CA MET A 111 -6.59 -8.17 -5.16
C MET A 111 -8.00 -8.78 -5.25
N SER A 112 -8.11 -10.04 -5.64
CA SER A 112 -9.40 -10.73 -5.78
C SER A 112 -10.17 -10.79 -4.46
N ALA A 113 -9.48 -11.19 -3.37
CA ALA A 113 -10.08 -11.25 -2.03
C ALA A 113 -10.56 -9.86 -1.54
N PHE A 114 -9.72 -8.83 -1.69
CA PHE A 114 -10.07 -7.46 -1.29
C PHE A 114 -11.13 -6.82 -2.21
N ALA A 115 -11.18 -7.18 -3.48
CA ALA A 115 -12.26 -6.76 -4.37
C ALA A 115 -13.61 -7.38 -3.95
N GLY A 116 -13.61 -8.68 -3.59
CA GLY A 116 -14.79 -9.33 -3.04
C GLY A 116 -15.25 -8.72 -1.70
N ALA A 117 -14.30 -8.55 -0.77
CA ALA A 117 -14.57 -7.95 0.55
C ALA A 117 -15.05 -6.49 0.42
N GLY A 118 -14.41 -5.70 -0.45
CA GLY A 118 -14.80 -4.32 -0.71
C GLY A 118 -16.19 -4.19 -1.31
N PHE A 119 -16.59 -5.13 -2.19
CA PHE A 119 -17.94 -5.17 -2.70
C PHE A 119 -18.96 -5.53 -1.60
N ILE A 120 -18.67 -6.53 -0.78
CA ILE A 120 -19.51 -6.91 0.36
C ILE A 120 -19.72 -5.72 1.30
N ASP A 121 -18.64 -5.01 1.67
CA ASP A 121 -18.70 -3.82 2.52
C ASP A 121 -19.49 -2.69 1.86
N GLY A 122 -19.13 -2.33 0.62
CA GLY A 122 -19.74 -1.21 -0.09
C GLY A 122 -21.22 -1.44 -0.42
N ARG A 123 -21.62 -2.68 -0.74
CA ARG A 123 -22.98 -3.00 -1.14
C ARG A 123 -23.88 -3.40 0.04
N TYR A 124 -23.38 -4.26 0.94
CA TYR A 124 -24.19 -4.89 2.01
C TYR A 124 -23.89 -4.32 3.40
N GLY A 125 -22.87 -3.46 3.50
CA GLY A 125 -22.54 -2.76 4.73
C GLY A 125 -21.53 -3.50 5.60
N ARG A 126 -21.08 -2.79 6.64
CA ARG A 126 -19.93 -3.14 7.48
C ARG A 126 -20.08 -4.40 8.29
N THR A 127 -21.28 -4.75 8.67
CA THR A 127 -21.55 -6.00 9.42
C THR A 127 -21.00 -7.21 8.68
N PHE A 128 -21.10 -7.20 7.36
CA PHE A 128 -20.58 -8.24 6.49
C PHE A 128 -19.17 -7.89 5.95
N GLY A 129 -18.89 -6.58 5.78
CA GLY A 129 -17.62 -6.09 5.26
C GLY A 129 -16.44 -6.35 6.19
N ILE A 130 -16.59 -6.11 7.51
CA ILE A 130 -15.51 -6.31 8.47
C ILE A 130 -15.02 -7.77 8.49
N PRO A 131 -15.87 -8.80 8.64
CA PRO A 131 -15.44 -10.19 8.51
C PRO A 131 -14.82 -10.51 7.15
N ALA A 132 -15.40 -9.98 6.06
CA ALA A 132 -14.87 -10.20 4.72
C ALA A 132 -13.44 -9.63 4.56
N TYR A 133 -13.18 -8.43 5.10
CA TYR A 133 -11.83 -7.86 5.10
C TYR A 133 -10.86 -8.66 5.97
N ALA A 134 -11.28 -9.22 7.11
CA ALA A 134 -10.44 -10.10 7.91
C ALA A 134 -10.01 -11.35 7.12
N LEU A 135 -10.91 -11.95 6.35
CA LEU A 135 -10.61 -13.07 5.46
C LEU A 135 -9.71 -12.66 4.28
N ALA A 136 -9.91 -11.45 3.73
CA ALA A 136 -9.05 -10.92 2.68
C ALA A 136 -7.61 -10.64 3.19
N LEU A 137 -7.48 -10.15 4.43
CA LEU A 137 -6.17 -10.01 5.11
C LEU A 137 -5.49 -11.37 5.28
N TRP A 138 -6.25 -12.39 5.69
CA TRP A 138 -5.74 -13.76 5.77
C TRP A 138 -5.23 -14.27 4.42
N THR A 139 -5.96 -13.98 3.33
CA THR A 139 -5.49 -14.29 1.98
C THR A 139 -4.14 -13.61 1.69
N GLY A 140 -3.99 -12.32 2.00
CA GLY A 140 -2.73 -11.60 1.85
C GLY A 140 -1.59 -12.23 2.66
N TYR A 141 -1.84 -12.52 3.95
CA TYR A 141 -0.89 -13.22 4.81
C TYR A 141 -0.45 -14.55 4.22
N SER A 142 -1.40 -15.37 3.74
CA SER A 142 -1.10 -16.67 3.16
C SER A 142 -0.14 -16.59 1.97
N ARG A 143 -0.19 -15.50 1.18
CA ARG A 143 0.71 -15.31 0.02
C ARG A 143 2.14 -15.00 0.43
N VAL A 144 2.31 -14.18 1.48
CA VAL A 144 3.63 -13.87 2.05
C VAL A 144 4.19 -15.11 2.75
N HIS A 145 3.38 -15.79 3.57
CA HIS A 145 3.77 -16.99 4.30
C HIS A 145 4.26 -18.12 3.38
N SER A 146 3.56 -18.35 2.28
CA SER A 146 3.91 -19.41 1.32
C SER A 146 4.99 -18.97 0.29
N GLY A 147 5.64 -17.81 0.45
CA GLY A 147 6.72 -17.36 -0.43
C GLY A 147 6.29 -17.04 -1.88
N TRP A 148 4.98 -16.84 -2.15
CA TRP A 148 4.49 -16.53 -3.49
C TRP A 148 4.55 -15.05 -3.84
N HIS A 149 4.47 -14.19 -2.81
CA HIS A 149 4.41 -12.74 -2.97
C HIS A 149 5.13 -12.03 -1.84
N TYR A 150 5.70 -10.89 -2.15
CA TYR A 150 6.24 -9.95 -1.16
C TYR A 150 5.11 -9.15 -0.50
N ARG A 151 5.40 -8.46 0.62
CA ARG A 151 4.42 -7.62 1.33
C ARG A 151 3.91 -6.46 0.48
N ASP A 152 4.78 -5.83 -0.31
CA ASP A 152 4.40 -4.75 -1.22
C ASP A 152 3.49 -5.23 -2.35
N ASP A 153 3.67 -6.46 -2.86
CA ASP A 153 2.75 -7.07 -3.83
C ASP A 153 1.35 -7.24 -3.24
N VAL A 154 1.29 -7.69 -1.98
CA VAL A 154 0.04 -7.87 -1.22
C VAL A 154 -0.63 -6.54 -0.97
N LEU A 155 0.15 -5.52 -0.53
CA LEU A 155 -0.34 -4.18 -0.28
C LEU A 155 -0.91 -3.53 -1.54
N ALA A 156 -0.22 -3.67 -2.67
CA ALA A 156 -0.68 -3.19 -3.97
C ALA A 156 -1.97 -3.88 -4.40
N GLY A 157 -2.03 -5.21 -4.30
CA GLY A 157 -3.24 -5.98 -4.61
C GLY A 157 -4.44 -5.56 -3.75
N ALA A 158 -4.26 -5.44 -2.44
CA ALA A 158 -5.29 -4.97 -1.51
C ALA A 158 -5.81 -3.57 -1.89
N SER A 159 -4.89 -2.64 -2.16
CA SER A 159 -5.23 -1.27 -2.53
C SER A 159 -6.04 -1.19 -3.82
N ILE A 160 -5.64 -1.92 -4.86
CA ILE A 160 -6.37 -1.99 -6.14
C ILE A 160 -7.78 -2.57 -5.92
N GLY A 161 -7.90 -3.66 -5.16
CA GLY A 161 -9.18 -4.29 -4.85
C GLY A 161 -10.14 -3.36 -4.10
N MET A 162 -9.65 -2.64 -3.08
CA MET A 162 -10.45 -1.68 -2.32
C MET A 162 -10.86 -0.47 -3.17
N MET A 163 -9.92 0.16 -3.86
CA MET A 163 -10.16 1.39 -4.61
C MET A 163 -11.16 1.19 -5.75
N SER A 164 -11.12 0.06 -6.45
CA SER A 164 -12.08 -0.24 -7.51
C SER A 164 -13.53 -0.28 -6.98
N ASN A 165 -13.74 -0.79 -5.77
CA ASN A 165 -15.06 -0.80 -5.13
C ASN A 165 -15.46 0.60 -4.63
N TRP A 166 -14.56 1.35 -4.02
CA TRP A 166 -14.85 2.73 -3.60
C TRP A 166 -15.22 3.64 -4.76
N LEU A 167 -14.72 3.34 -5.95
CA LEU A 167 -15.03 4.09 -7.17
C LEU A 167 -16.40 3.72 -7.76
N LEU A 168 -16.79 2.45 -7.72
CA LEU A 168 -17.86 1.91 -8.57
C LEU A 168 -19.03 1.29 -7.81
N VAL A 169 -18.90 1.08 -6.48
CA VAL A 169 -19.93 0.42 -5.68
C VAL A 169 -20.66 1.40 -4.77
N SER A 170 -21.98 1.35 -4.77
CA SER A 170 -22.86 2.10 -3.89
C SER A 170 -23.68 1.17 -3.00
N PRO A 171 -24.06 1.63 -1.78
CA PRO A 171 -24.87 0.84 -0.86
C PRO A 171 -26.19 0.39 -1.47
N LEU A 172 -26.66 -0.77 -1.04
CA LEU A 172 -27.99 -1.28 -1.40
C LEU A 172 -29.07 -0.36 -0.79
N PRO A 173 -29.97 0.21 -1.60
CA PRO A 173 -31.03 1.08 -1.10
C PRO A 173 -31.94 0.35 -0.10
N GLY A 174 -32.32 1.01 0.99
CA GLY A 174 -33.35 0.54 1.93
C GLY A 174 -32.90 -0.52 2.94
N LYS A 175 -31.62 -0.88 3.05
CA LYS A 175 -31.15 -1.85 4.04
C LYS A 175 -31.01 -1.28 5.44
N VAL A 176 -31.37 -2.12 6.40
CA VAL A 176 -31.08 -1.92 7.84
C VAL A 176 -29.59 -2.21 8.06
N GLN A 177 -28.85 -1.23 8.57
CA GLN A 177 -27.47 -1.43 8.98
C GLN A 177 -27.39 -1.66 10.49
N PHE A 178 -26.74 -2.73 10.89
CA PHE A 178 -26.42 -3.02 12.28
C PHE A 178 -24.99 -2.59 12.56
N LEU A 179 -24.80 -1.67 13.48
CA LEU A 179 -23.49 -1.17 13.86
C LEU A 179 -23.25 -1.45 15.34
N PRO A 180 -22.26 -2.25 15.70
CA PRO A 180 -21.82 -2.32 17.08
C PRO A 180 -21.33 -0.95 17.52
N THR A 181 -21.86 -0.44 18.61
CA THR A 181 -21.46 0.85 19.18
C THR A 181 -20.72 0.61 20.48
N ILE A 182 -19.48 1.08 20.53
CA ILE A 182 -18.67 1.11 21.76
C ILE A 182 -18.63 2.57 22.21
N SER A 183 -19.16 2.86 23.39
CA SER A 183 -19.11 4.18 24.00
C SER A 183 -18.55 4.08 25.41
N SER A 184 -18.18 5.20 26.00
CA SER A 184 -17.76 5.28 27.42
C SER A 184 -18.87 4.85 28.40
N GLN A 185 -20.08 4.66 27.94
CA GLN A 185 -21.24 4.24 28.74
C GLN A 185 -21.64 2.79 28.50
N GLY A 186 -20.93 2.01 27.67
CA GLY A 186 -21.18 0.60 27.43
C GLY A 186 -21.17 0.18 25.98
N TYR A 187 -21.45 -1.12 25.77
CA TYR A 187 -21.56 -1.72 24.45
C TYR A 187 -23.01 -1.65 23.98
N GLY A 188 -23.23 -1.23 22.75
CA GLY A 188 -24.57 -1.13 22.17
C GLY A 188 -24.59 -1.61 20.70
N LEU A 189 -25.79 -1.87 20.20
CA LEU A 189 -26.04 -2.14 18.80
C LEU A 189 -26.88 -0.99 18.23
N THR A 190 -26.31 -0.22 17.31
CA THR A 190 -27.07 0.82 16.62
C THR A 190 -27.70 0.23 15.37
N VAL A 191 -29.02 0.29 15.28
CA VAL A 191 -29.78 -0.11 14.10
C VAL A 191 -30.12 1.15 13.31
N THR A 192 -29.58 1.29 12.12
CA THR A 192 -29.91 2.39 11.22
C THR A 192 -30.81 1.87 10.11
N VAL A 193 -32.05 2.34 10.06
CA VAL A 193 -33.00 2.07 8.97
C VAL A 193 -32.85 3.22 7.97
N GLY A 194 -32.14 3.00 6.87
CA GLY A 194 -32.05 3.95 5.77
C GLY A 194 -33.36 3.99 5.00
N ARG A 195 -34.16 5.03 5.15
CA ARG A 195 -35.25 5.33 4.21
C ARG A 195 -34.59 5.88 2.95
N GLY A 196 -34.77 5.23 1.80
CA GLY A 196 -34.25 5.71 0.52
C GLY A 196 -34.83 7.11 0.23
N GLY A 197 -34.01 8.12 0.48
CA GLY A 197 -34.21 9.47 0.07
C GLY A 197 -32.92 9.85 -0.67
N GLY A 198 -33.02 9.95 -1.99
CA GLY A 198 -32.02 10.68 -2.76
C GLY A 198 -32.01 12.11 -2.22
N GLU A 199 -31.03 12.46 -1.44
CA GLU A 199 -30.71 13.87 -1.23
C GLU A 199 -30.05 14.38 -2.50
N ASP A 200 -30.90 14.91 -3.38
CA ASP A 200 -30.50 16.00 -4.28
C ASP A 200 -30.00 17.15 -3.38
N SER A 201 -28.72 17.18 -3.13
CA SER A 201 -28.06 18.35 -2.57
C SER A 201 -28.03 19.45 -3.65
N SER A 202 -29.18 20.06 -3.90
CA SER A 202 -29.28 21.37 -4.54
C SER A 202 -28.61 22.40 -3.63
N GLY A 203 -27.48 22.89 -4.10
CA GLY A 203 -26.57 23.81 -3.49
C GLY A 203 -27.15 24.95 -2.65
N SER A 204 -26.67 25.03 -1.48
CA SER A 204 -26.26 26.29 -0.90
C SER A 204 -24.73 26.36 -0.98
N ALA A 205 -24.20 27.54 -1.31
CA ALA A 205 -22.77 27.83 -1.29
C ALA A 205 -22.27 27.72 0.15
N ALA A 206 -22.09 26.49 0.62
CA ALA A 206 -21.39 26.19 1.86
C ALA A 206 -19.92 26.53 1.63
N GLU A 207 -19.36 27.33 2.50
CA GLU A 207 -17.94 27.57 2.66
C GLU A 207 -17.18 26.28 2.36
N GLN A 208 -16.28 26.33 1.39
CA GLN A 208 -15.50 25.18 0.99
C GLN A 208 -14.61 24.77 2.16
N GLU A 209 -15.02 23.76 2.93
CA GLU A 209 -14.09 23.13 3.85
C GLU A 209 -12.83 22.71 3.10
N PRO A 210 -11.65 22.99 3.64
CA PRO A 210 -10.39 22.61 3.00
C PRO A 210 -10.40 21.12 2.70
N ARG A 211 -10.11 20.72 1.47
CA ARG A 211 -10.07 19.30 1.06
C ARG A 211 -9.19 18.43 1.95
N ASN A 212 -8.17 19.04 2.53
CA ASN A 212 -7.22 18.38 3.42
C ASN A 212 -7.74 18.14 4.84
N ALA A 213 -8.94 18.63 5.18
CA ALA A 213 -9.59 18.37 6.48
C ALA A 213 -10.37 17.04 6.51
N GLY A 214 -10.46 16.32 5.40
CA GLY A 214 -11.12 15.02 5.29
C GLY A 214 -10.19 13.84 5.50
N TYR A 215 -10.75 12.66 5.74
CA TYR A 215 -10.01 11.40 5.66
C TYR A 215 -9.55 11.19 4.22
N ARG A 216 -8.33 10.70 4.06
CA ARG A 216 -7.81 10.35 2.72
C ARG A 216 -7.02 9.05 2.75
N PHE A 217 -7.03 8.36 1.63
CA PHE A 217 -6.18 7.21 1.38
C PHE A 217 -5.52 7.38 0.01
N THR A 218 -4.20 7.25 -0.01
CA THR A 218 -3.40 7.37 -1.23
C THR A 218 -2.67 6.05 -1.46
N PHE A 219 -2.65 5.62 -2.70
CA PHE A 219 -1.87 4.48 -3.17
C PHE A 219 -1.06 4.92 -4.40
N GLY A 220 0.21 4.56 -4.44
CA GLY A 220 1.09 4.79 -5.57
C GLY A 220 2.11 3.66 -5.74
N PRO A 221 2.16 3.00 -6.90
CA PRO A 221 3.29 2.15 -7.25
C PRO A 221 4.52 3.01 -7.52
N ALA A 222 5.68 2.52 -7.12
CA ALA A 222 6.97 3.13 -7.34
C ALA A 222 7.98 2.12 -7.87
N PHE A 223 9.04 2.60 -8.52
CA PHE A 223 10.11 1.77 -9.07
C PHE A 223 11.43 2.17 -8.42
N VAL A 224 12.13 1.20 -7.84
CA VAL A 224 13.45 1.41 -7.27
C VAL A 224 14.48 1.30 -8.39
N ILE A 225 15.23 2.38 -8.65
CA ILE A 225 16.22 2.41 -9.73
C ILE A 225 17.60 2.03 -9.23
N SER A 226 17.95 2.41 -8.00
CA SER A 226 19.28 2.19 -7.47
C SER A 226 19.25 1.88 -5.99
N ASN A 227 20.00 0.88 -5.57
CA ASN A 227 20.18 0.52 -4.18
C ASN A 227 21.59 0.04 -3.94
N GLU A 228 22.37 0.82 -3.20
CA GLU A 228 23.72 0.49 -2.74
C GLU A 228 23.67 0.04 -1.29
N ALA A 229 24.36 -1.03 -0.97
CA ALA A 229 24.45 -1.54 0.39
C ALA A 229 25.90 -1.92 0.74
N GLY A 230 26.19 -1.88 2.02
CA GLY A 230 27.46 -2.30 2.57
C GLY A 230 27.33 -2.56 4.07
N SER A 231 28.30 -3.22 4.66
CA SER A 231 28.45 -3.37 6.10
C SER A 231 29.66 -2.62 6.61
N LYS A 232 29.79 -2.50 7.94
CA LYS A 232 30.86 -1.74 8.60
C LYS A 232 31.91 -2.63 9.26
N GLY A 233 32.00 -3.89 8.86
CA GLY A 233 33.05 -4.81 9.29
C GLY A 233 34.43 -4.39 8.77
N ALA A 234 35.50 -4.85 9.42
CA ALA A 234 36.87 -4.59 8.94
C ALA A 234 37.08 -5.32 7.60
N GLY A 235 37.31 -4.55 6.54
CA GLY A 235 37.47 -5.07 5.18
C GLY A 235 36.20 -5.07 4.34
N ASP A 236 35.02 -4.81 4.93
CA ASP A 236 33.75 -4.76 4.19
C ASP A 236 33.75 -3.62 3.16
N ASN A 237 33.14 -3.88 2.02
CA ASN A 237 32.93 -2.91 0.95
C ASN A 237 31.44 -2.68 0.67
N SER A 238 31.12 -1.60 -0.04
CA SER A 238 29.79 -1.37 -0.56
C SER A 238 29.66 -1.94 -1.98
N PHE A 239 28.45 -2.31 -2.35
CA PHE A 239 28.12 -2.82 -3.67
C PHE A 239 26.72 -2.36 -4.08
N MET A 240 26.48 -2.31 -5.40
CA MET A 240 25.18 -2.02 -5.96
C MET A 240 24.38 -3.31 -6.10
N LEU A 241 23.08 -3.28 -5.79
CA LEU A 241 22.19 -4.41 -6.06
C LEU A 241 22.16 -4.77 -7.55
N SER A 242 22.24 -3.77 -8.41
CA SER A 242 22.29 -3.93 -9.87
C SER A 242 23.55 -4.63 -10.37
N ASP A 243 24.61 -4.72 -9.57
CA ASP A 243 25.85 -5.42 -9.94
C ASP A 243 25.71 -6.94 -9.80
N LEU A 244 24.68 -7.42 -9.12
CA LEU A 244 24.36 -8.83 -9.05
C LEU A 244 23.81 -9.29 -10.40
N GLU A 245 24.55 -10.13 -11.12
CA GLU A 245 24.07 -10.71 -12.39
C GLU A 245 22.78 -11.48 -12.14
N GLY A 246 21.71 -11.13 -12.88
CA GLY A 246 20.37 -11.69 -12.70
C GLY A 246 19.43 -10.78 -11.91
N PHE A 247 19.91 -9.75 -11.23
CA PHE A 247 19.06 -8.79 -10.53
C PHE A 247 18.15 -8.05 -11.53
N ASN A 248 16.87 -8.02 -11.20
CA ASN A 248 15.88 -7.38 -12.05
C ASN A 248 15.71 -5.90 -11.67
N ASP A 249 16.44 -5.03 -12.33
CA ASP A 249 16.34 -3.59 -12.20
C ASP A 249 15.47 -3.01 -13.34
N PRO A 250 14.43 -2.18 -13.08
CA PRO A 250 14.01 -1.65 -11.78
C PRO A 250 13.07 -2.59 -11.00
N THR A 251 13.21 -2.64 -9.69
CA THR A 251 12.31 -3.38 -8.81
C THR A 251 11.12 -2.52 -8.40
N THR A 252 9.91 -3.09 -8.48
CA THR A 252 8.68 -2.39 -8.11
C THR A 252 8.38 -2.48 -6.63
N THR A 253 7.81 -1.42 -6.08
CA THR A 253 7.26 -1.36 -4.73
C THR A 253 5.93 -0.60 -4.71
N ALA A 254 5.26 -0.58 -3.58
CA ALA A 254 4.03 0.17 -3.37
C ALA A 254 4.12 1.01 -2.09
N VAL A 255 3.68 2.24 -2.18
CA VAL A 255 3.55 3.14 -1.03
C VAL A 255 2.08 3.44 -0.81
N VAL A 256 1.65 3.36 0.45
CA VAL A 256 0.32 3.78 0.87
C VAL A 256 0.40 4.86 1.93
N ALA A 257 -0.51 5.81 1.86
CA ALA A 257 -0.64 6.84 2.86
C ALA A 257 -2.11 7.01 3.29
N ALA A 258 -2.29 7.24 4.58
CA ALA A 258 -3.59 7.47 5.17
C ALA A 258 -3.59 8.77 5.95
N GLY A 259 -4.47 9.71 5.61
CA GLY A 259 -4.66 10.97 6.29
C GLY A 259 -5.88 10.94 7.20
N ILE A 260 -5.68 11.23 8.48
CA ILE A 260 -6.70 11.29 9.53
C ILE A 260 -6.84 12.76 9.96
N PRO A 261 -7.97 13.41 9.67
CA PRO A 261 -8.16 14.82 10.07
C PRO A 261 -8.24 14.94 11.58
N VAL A 262 -7.47 15.85 12.15
CA VAL A 262 -7.47 16.16 13.59
C VAL A 262 -7.97 17.59 13.87
N SER A 263 -7.97 18.45 12.85
CA SER A 263 -8.53 19.81 12.91
C SER A 263 -9.03 20.25 11.53
N ALA A 264 -9.67 21.41 11.43
CA ALA A 264 -10.12 21.99 10.17
C ALA A 264 -8.98 22.23 9.14
N ARG A 265 -7.74 22.38 9.62
CA ARG A 265 -6.55 22.63 8.79
C ARG A 265 -5.43 21.62 8.98
N GLY A 266 -5.64 20.60 9.80
CA GLY A 266 -4.58 19.65 10.16
C GLY A 266 -5.01 18.21 10.10
N ALA A 267 -4.11 17.35 9.62
CA ALA A 267 -4.28 15.91 9.55
C ALA A 267 -3.02 15.19 10.02
N VAL A 268 -3.19 14.06 10.69
CA VAL A 268 -2.10 13.09 10.86
C VAL A 268 -2.07 12.20 9.62
N VAL A 269 -0.91 12.11 8.99
CA VAL A 269 -0.67 11.26 7.84
C VAL A 269 0.26 10.14 8.25
N ILE A 270 -0.19 8.91 8.06
CA ILE A 270 0.60 7.70 8.27
C ILE A 270 0.96 7.17 6.90
N THR A 271 2.25 6.99 6.64
CA THR A 271 2.76 6.45 5.38
C THR A 271 3.49 5.15 5.64
N TYR A 272 3.26 4.16 4.79
CA TYR A 272 3.96 2.88 4.82
C TYR A 272 4.45 2.53 3.42
N GLY A 273 5.75 2.27 3.31
CA GLY A 273 6.42 1.89 2.07
C GLY A 273 7.32 0.67 2.29
N PRO A 274 6.81 -0.56 2.10
CA PRO A 274 7.63 -1.74 2.11
C PRO A 274 8.35 -1.90 0.77
N PHE A 275 9.62 -2.30 0.83
CA PHE A 275 10.37 -2.76 -0.32
C PHE A 275 10.96 -4.13 0.01
N GLU A 276 10.73 -5.11 -0.84
CA GLU A 276 11.31 -6.44 -0.74
C GLU A 276 11.77 -6.90 -2.12
N ALA A 277 13.00 -7.43 -2.17
CA ALA A 277 13.55 -8.07 -3.34
C ALA A 277 14.35 -9.30 -2.90
N ARG A 278 14.30 -10.35 -3.69
CA ARG A 278 15.15 -11.52 -3.59
C ARG A 278 15.59 -11.90 -4.99
N ASP A 279 16.86 -12.13 -5.16
CA ASP A 279 17.38 -12.55 -6.46
C ASP A 279 18.57 -13.49 -6.27
N GLN A 280 18.90 -14.23 -7.32
CA GLN A 280 20.03 -15.13 -7.39
C GLN A 280 20.96 -14.64 -8.49
N GLY A 281 22.25 -14.67 -8.24
CA GLY A 281 23.22 -14.25 -9.22
C GLY A 281 24.65 -14.30 -8.68
N SER A 282 25.56 -13.59 -9.31
CA SER A 282 26.94 -13.47 -8.86
C SER A 282 27.43 -12.05 -9.08
N PHE A 283 28.42 -11.62 -8.30
CA PHE A 283 29.12 -10.37 -8.57
C PHE A 283 30.33 -10.61 -9.48
N ALA A 284 30.64 -9.65 -10.33
CA ALA A 284 31.85 -9.69 -11.16
C ALA A 284 33.14 -9.39 -10.40
N TYR A 285 33.05 -9.06 -9.10
CA TYR A 285 34.16 -8.72 -8.21
C TYR A 285 33.93 -9.30 -6.82
N ASP A 286 34.97 -9.33 -5.99
CA ASP A 286 34.87 -9.83 -4.61
C ASP A 286 34.06 -8.86 -3.76
N VAL A 287 33.13 -9.41 -2.94
CA VAL A 287 32.28 -8.66 -2.01
C VAL A 287 32.56 -9.12 -0.59
N ASP A 288 32.99 -8.19 0.26
CA ASP A 288 33.12 -8.37 1.70
C ASP A 288 31.91 -7.74 2.39
N PHE A 289 31.06 -8.55 3.00
CA PHE A 289 29.80 -8.11 3.60
C PHE A 289 29.44 -8.93 4.83
N GLY A 290 29.09 -8.23 5.93
CA GLY A 290 28.63 -8.86 7.17
C GLY A 290 29.66 -9.82 7.79
N GLY A 291 30.97 -9.54 7.57
CA GLY A 291 32.06 -10.39 8.06
C GLY A 291 32.34 -11.64 7.23
N ALA A 292 31.70 -11.80 6.07
CA ALA A 292 32.00 -12.87 5.11
C ALA A 292 32.51 -12.31 3.79
N THR A 293 33.39 -13.06 3.13
CA THR A 293 33.93 -12.75 1.79
C THR A 293 33.24 -13.63 0.77
N PHE A 294 32.72 -13.00 -0.29
CA PHE A 294 32.09 -13.64 -1.43
C PHE A 294 32.95 -13.39 -2.66
N PRO A 295 33.74 -14.38 -3.14
CA PRO A 295 34.59 -14.22 -4.30
C PRO A 295 33.79 -13.93 -5.58
N ALA A 296 34.41 -13.22 -6.52
CA ALA A 296 33.84 -12.96 -7.85
C ALA A 296 33.36 -14.23 -8.53
N GLY A 297 32.18 -14.19 -9.14
CA GLY A 297 31.56 -15.31 -9.84
C GLY A 297 30.93 -16.38 -8.92
N THR A 298 30.96 -16.19 -7.59
CA THR A 298 30.29 -17.10 -6.66
C THR A 298 28.77 -16.98 -6.81
N PRO A 299 28.04 -18.09 -7.04
CA PRO A 299 26.57 -18.08 -7.06
C PRO A 299 26.01 -17.74 -5.67
N LEU A 300 25.18 -16.74 -5.59
CA LEU A 300 24.62 -16.17 -4.37
C LEU A 300 23.11 -16.07 -4.42
N ASP A 301 22.47 -16.33 -3.28
CA ASP A 301 21.14 -15.87 -2.96
C ASP A 301 21.22 -14.52 -2.24
N SER A 302 20.52 -13.51 -2.73
CA SER A 302 20.39 -12.21 -2.08
C SER A 302 18.97 -11.95 -1.61
N SER A 303 18.82 -11.34 -0.43
CA SER A 303 17.51 -10.92 0.08
C SER A 303 17.61 -9.52 0.70
N TRP A 304 16.70 -8.65 0.28
CA TRP A 304 16.66 -7.25 0.65
C TRP A 304 15.28 -6.89 1.15
N ARG A 305 15.19 -6.22 2.30
CA ARG A 305 13.94 -5.78 2.90
C ARG A 305 14.13 -4.41 3.52
N PHE A 306 13.33 -3.46 3.09
CA PHE A 306 13.30 -2.12 3.65
C PHE A 306 11.86 -1.77 3.94
N TYR A 307 11.55 -1.49 5.20
CA TYR A 307 10.21 -1.08 5.64
C TYR A 307 10.31 0.30 6.22
N ASP A 308 9.59 1.22 5.62
CA ASP A 308 9.48 2.60 6.08
C ASP A 308 8.07 2.84 6.61
N LEU A 309 7.96 3.20 7.88
CA LEU A 309 6.71 3.61 8.51
C LEU A 309 6.90 4.98 9.12
N SER A 310 6.14 5.96 8.65
CA SER A 310 6.20 7.33 9.17
C SER A 310 4.82 7.84 9.59
N ALA A 311 4.83 8.74 10.56
CA ALA A 311 3.67 9.51 11.01
C ALA A 311 4.04 10.99 11.04
N THR A 312 3.30 11.80 10.29
CA THR A 312 3.51 13.24 10.20
C THR A 312 2.23 14.00 10.50
N TYR A 313 2.34 15.12 11.18
CA TYR A 313 1.26 16.11 11.26
C TYR A 313 1.40 17.10 10.11
N GLU A 314 0.45 17.08 9.21
CA GLU A 314 0.34 18.00 8.09
C GLU A 314 -0.59 19.16 8.48
N HIS A 315 -0.19 20.40 8.19
CA HIS A 315 -0.97 21.60 8.42
C HIS A 315 -1.11 22.44 7.15
N VAL A 316 -2.33 22.90 6.86
CA VAL A 316 -2.63 23.80 5.76
C VAL A 316 -2.29 25.22 6.19
N LEU A 317 -1.20 25.77 5.66
CA LEU A 317 -0.71 27.12 5.94
C LEU A 317 -1.46 28.17 5.14
N VAL A 318 -1.64 27.90 3.83
CA VAL A 318 -2.35 28.76 2.89
C VAL A 318 -3.34 27.92 2.09
N ASP A 319 -4.58 28.37 1.99
CA ASP A 319 -5.59 27.82 1.10
C ASP A 319 -6.42 28.96 0.49
N THR A 320 -6.11 29.28 -0.75
CA THR A 320 -6.80 30.27 -1.55
C THR A 320 -7.42 29.61 -2.79
N ARG A 321 -8.15 30.35 -3.59
CA ARG A 321 -8.73 29.81 -4.83
C ARG A 321 -7.68 29.21 -5.78
N ARG A 322 -6.47 29.76 -5.81
CA ARG A 322 -5.40 29.33 -6.74
C ARG A 322 -4.22 28.64 -6.06
N TRP A 323 -3.95 28.93 -4.80
CA TRP A 323 -2.77 28.45 -4.11
C TRP A 323 -3.13 27.67 -2.86
N GLY A 324 -2.50 26.53 -2.70
CA GLY A 324 -2.44 25.76 -1.47
C GLY A 324 -0.99 25.66 -1.00
N VAL A 325 -0.74 25.83 0.29
CA VAL A 325 0.58 25.59 0.90
C VAL A 325 0.37 24.74 2.13
N ARG A 326 1.12 23.66 2.23
CA ARG A 326 1.09 22.73 3.37
C ARG A 326 2.50 22.56 3.93
N GLY A 327 2.59 22.42 5.23
CA GLY A 327 3.80 21.99 5.91
C GLY A 327 3.50 20.74 6.72
N ALA A 328 4.45 19.84 6.84
CA ALA A 328 4.32 18.68 7.70
C ALA A 328 5.57 18.45 8.53
N ALA A 329 5.37 17.94 9.74
CA ALA A 329 6.43 17.56 10.66
C ALA A 329 6.05 16.25 11.37
N GLY A 330 7.04 15.38 11.59
CA GLY A 330 6.81 14.10 12.25
C GLY A 330 8.06 13.28 12.39
N ALA A 331 7.87 11.98 12.49
CA ALA A 331 8.95 11.02 12.61
C ALA A 331 8.60 9.71 11.91
N GLY A 332 9.61 8.93 11.61
CA GLY A 332 9.48 7.60 11.06
C GLY A 332 10.45 6.63 11.69
N VAL A 333 10.20 5.37 11.43
CA VAL A 333 11.09 4.25 11.70
C VAL A 333 11.32 3.49 10.40
N MET A 334 12.54 3.19 10.15
CA MET A 334 12.98 2.41 9.01
C MET A 334 13.66 1.16 9.49
N TYR A 335 13.22 0.02 8.99
CA TYR A 335 13.87 -1.26 9.16
C TYR A 335 14.57 -1.63 7.85
N SER A 336 15.84 -1.93 7.94
CA SER A 336 16.70 -2.34 6.83
C SER A 336 17.25 -3.73 7.11
N TYR A 337 17.17 -4.61 6.12
CA TYR A 337 17.69 -5.96 6.19
C TYR A 337 18.32 -6.30 4.84
N ALA A 338 19.55 -6.80 4.89
CA ALA A 338 20.26 -7.28 3.72
C ALA A 338 20.94 -8.60 4.06
N SER A 339 20.80 -9.61 3.22
CA SER A 339 21.53 -10.87 3.36
C SER A 339 22.09 -11.31 2.01
N LEU A 340 23.30 -11.88 2.07
CA LEU A 340 23.93 -12.63 0.99
C LEU A 340 24.25 -14.02 1.53
N SER A 341 23.93 -15.06 0.77
CA SER A 341 24.28 -16.44 1.10
C SER A 341 24.80 -17.15 -0.14
N GLU A 342 25.89 -17.88 0.01
CA GLU A 342 26.44 -18.72 -1.06
C GLU A 342 25.50 -19.89 -1.35
N ASP A 343 25.17 -20.10 -2.62
CA ASP A 343 24.37 -21.26 -3.03
C ASP A 343 25.20 -22.55 -2.85
N ASN A 344 24.73 -23.42 -1.95
CA ASN A 344 25.42 -24.66 -1.56
C ASN A 344 26.83 -24.49 -0.95
N GLY A 345 27.18 -23.30 -0.46
CA GLY A 345 28.46 -22.99 0.19
C GLY A 345 28.28 -22.58 1.66
N PRO A 346 29.42 -22.42 2.38
CA PRO A 346 29.39 -22.07 3.80
C PRO A 346 29.24 -20.57 4.06
N ALA A 347 29.47 -19.70 3.07
CA ALA A 347 29.47 -18.25 3.27
C ALA A 347 28.03 -17.73 3.37
N ASN A 348 27.72 -17.08 4.49
CA ASN A 348 26.43 -16.46 4.75
C ASN A 348 26.66 -15.19 5.58
N ALA A 349 26.11 -14.09 5.11
CA ALA A 349 26.16 -12.80 5.79
C ALA A 349 24.78 -12.18 5.87
N LEU A 350 24.49 -11.60 7.04
CA LEU A 350 23.24 -10.91 7.31
C LEU A 350 23.55 -9.64 8.09
N VAL A 351 23.00 -8.53 7.62
CA VAL A 351 23.05 -7.25 8.33
C VAL A 351 21.64 -6.68 8.38
N ASP A 352 21.22 -6.28 9.56
CA ASP A 352 19.94 -5.60 9.79
C ASP A 352 20.15 -4.38 10.69
N ASP A 353 19.28 -3.39 10.50
CA ASP A 353 19.33 -2.15 11.25
C ASP A 353 17.94 -1.55 11.39
N GLN A 354 17.71 -0.82 12.48
CA GLN A 354 16.50 -0.07 12.73
C GLN A 354 16.84 1.38 13.04
N THR A 355 16.52 2.27 12.13
CA THR A 355 16.80 3.69 12.26
C THR A 355 15.52 4.50 12.51
N PHE A 356 15.52 5.32 13.57
CA PHE A 356 14.50 6.34 13.81
C PHE A 356 14.95 7.67 13.19
N TYR A 357 14.02 8.38 12.56
CA TYR A 357 14.34 9.64 11.91
C TYR A 357 13.23 10.68 12.10
N PRO A 358 13.57 11.98 12.29
CA PRO A 358 12.62 13.08 12.17
C PRO A 358 12.32 13.30 10.67
N TYR A 359 11.17 13.90 10.37
CA TYR A 359 10.81 14.23 8.98
C TYR A 359 10.08 15.56 8.93
N LEU A 360 10.51 16.43 8.03
CA LEU A 360 9.90 17.71 7.72
C LEU A 360 9.59 17.76 6.22
N SER A 361 8.44 18.33 5.86
CA SER A 361 8.12 18.55 4.45
C SER A 361 7.28 19.80 4.23
N ALA A 362 7.33 20.29 3.00
CA ALA A 362 6.48 21.34 2.49
C ALA A 362 5.95 20.96 1.12
N ALA A 363 4.71 21.37 0.84
CA ALA A 363 4.08 21.20 -0.47
C ALA A 363 3.40 22.50 -0.89
N VAL A 364 3.50 22.81 -2.18
CA VAL A 364 2.86 23.96 -2.82
C VAL A 364 2.02 23.47 -3.97
N GLU A 365 0.75 23.83 -3.96
CA GLU A 365 -0.21 23.50 -5.01
C GLU A 365 -0.63 24.78 -5.76
N TYR A 366 -0.64 24.72 -7.09
CA TYR A 366 -1.18 25.77 -7.96
C TYR A 366 -2.36 25.26 -8.78
N ARG A 367 -3.56 25.75 -8.50
CA ARG A 367 -4.82 25.39 -9.15
C ARG A 367 -5.05 26.29 -10.37
N PHE A 368 -4.60 25.85 -11.54
CA PHE A 368 -4.71 26.64 -12.77
C PHE A 368 -6.05 26.47 -13.48
N ALA A 369 -6.79 25.40 -13.19
CA ALA A 369 -8.14 25.17 -13.70
C ALA A 369 -9.03 24.52 -12.61
N ARG A 370 -10.34 24.45 -12.86
CA ARG A 370 -11.31 23.93 -11.90
C ARG A 370 -11.03 22.48 -11.44
N GLN A 371 -10.51 21.68 -12.35
CA GLN A 371 -10.24 20.25 -12.12
C GLN A 371 -8.74 19.91 -12.16
N TRP A 372 -7.86 20.90 -12.35
CA TRP A 372 -6.45 20.66 -12.55
C TRP A 372 -5.59 21.50 -11.63
N ALA A 373 -4.57 20.87 -11.08
CA ALA A 373 -3.56 21.55 -10.29
C ALA A 373 -2.16 20.98 -10.61
N LEU A 374 -1.15 21.78 -10.34
CA LEU A 374 0.24 21.36 -10.23
C LEU A 374 0.61 21.39 -8.76
N GLU A 375 1.23 20.34 -8.26
CA GLU A 375 1.77 20.29 -6.92
C GLU A 375 3.27 20.02 -6.98
N GLY A 376 4.02 20.75 -6.17
CA GLY A 376 5.43 20.50 -5.90
C GLY A 376 5.61 20.22 -4.41
N ARG A 377 6.44 19.25 -4.07
CA ARG A 377 6.75 18.90 -2.69
C ARG A 377 8.23 18.70 -2.49
N VAL A 378 8.69 18.99 -1.27
CA VAL A 378 10.03 18.67 -0.81
C VAL A 378 9.96 18.30 0.66
N GLY A 379 10.69 17.28 1.04
CA GLY A 379 10.77 16.83 2.43
C GLY A 379 12.06 16.08 2.71
N GLY A 380 12.31 15.81 3.97
CA GLY A 380 13.46 15.04 4.39
C GLY A 380 13.97 15.41 5.77
N PHE A 381 15.17 14.94 6.05
CA PHE A 381 15.95 15.29 7.23
C PHE A 381 17.45 15.08 6.95
N THR A 382 18.28 15.60 7.86
CA THR A 382 19.69 15.26 7.95
C THR A 382 20.08 15.18 9.43
N LEU A 383 20.78 14.13 9.82
CA LEU A 383 21.27 13.91 11.18
C LEU A 383 22.58 13.12 11.13
N GLY A 384 23.70 13.80 11.37
CA GLY A 384 25.04 13.21 11.13
C GLY A 384 25.21 12.85 9.65
N ASP A 385 25.63 11.62 9.40
CA ASP A 385 25.81 11.07 8.05
C ASP A 385 24.54 10.51 7.44
N ASN A 386 23.44 10.46 8.23
CA ASN A 386 22.14 9.99 7.79
C ASN A 386 21.31 11.12 7.21
N TRP A 387 20.71 10.90 6.05
CA TRP A 387 19.83 11.88 5.43
C TRP A 387 18.75 11.22 4.56
N ILE A 388 17.62 11.90 4.46
CA ILE A 388 16.55 11.61 3.49
C ILE A 388 16.27 12.90 2.73
N LEU A 389 16.13 12.80 1.42
CA LEU A 389 15.60 13.83 0.54
C LEU A 389 14.47 13.23 -0.30
N ASP A 390 13.31 13.81 -0.18
CA ASP A 390 12.11 13.48 -0.98
C ASP A 390 11.66 14.76 -1.68
N ALA A 391 11.73 14.78 -3.00
CA ALA A 391 11.32 15.93 -3.80
C ALA A 391 10.53 15.46 -5.01
N GLY A 392 9.42 16.10 -5.30
CA GLY A 392 8.58 15.69 -6.42
C GLY A 392 7.66 16.77 -6.91
N GLY A 393 7.14 16.52 -8.11
CA GLY A 393 6.09 17.33 -8.70
C GLY A 393 5.05 16.46 -9.36
N GLU A 394 3.79 16.88 -9.31
CA GLU A 394 2.70 16.13 -9.91
C GLU A 394 1.65 17.01 -10.58
N LEU A 395 1.08 16.51 -11.65
CA LEU A 395 -0.11 17.03 -12.28
C LEU A 395 -1.32 16.29 -11.71
N VAL A 396 -2.17 17.03 -11.00
CA VAL A 396 -3.35 16.47 -10.31
C VAL A 396 -4.59 16.76 -11.14
N TRP A 397 -5.34 15.71 -11.45
CA TRP A 397 -6.67 15.80 -12.05
C TRP A 397 -7.75 15.40 -11.04
N ARG A 398 -8.78 16.25 -10.93
CA ARG A 398 -9.90 16.15 -9.99
C ARG A 398 -11.22 15.94 -10.73
N PRO A 399 -11.48 14.72 -11.24
CA PRO A 399 -12.71 14.45 -12.00
C PRO A 399 -13.97 14.73 -11.20
N VAL A 400 -13.94 14.38 -9.93
CA VAL A 400 -15.01 14.62 -8.94
C VAL A 400 -14.41 15.00 -7.58
N ARG A 401 -15.22 15.60 -6.69
CA ARG A 401 -14.74 16.14 -5.40
C ARG A 401 -14.05 15.13 -4.50
N ALA A 402 -14.38 13.86 -4.66
CA ALA A 402 -13.91 12.78 -3.79
C ALA A 402 -12.62 12.09 -4.28
N TRP A 403 -12.11 12.43 -5.47
CA TRP A 403 -10.97 11.75 -6.07
C TRP A 403 -9.96 12.72 -6.65
N ASP A 404 -8.68 12.44 -6.38
CA ASP A 404 -7.55 13.01 -7.09
C ASP A 404 -6.82 11.87 -7.80
N LEU A 405 -6.52 12.09 -9.09
CA LEU A 405 -5.65 11.25 -9.90
C LEU A 405 -4.44 12.09 -10.23
N ALA A 406 -3.25 11.63 -9.92
CA ALA A 406 -2.04 12.38 -10.18
C ALA A 406 -1.04 11.57 -10.97
N LEU A 407 -0.44 12.24 -11.96
CA LEU A 407 0.75 11.78 -12.66
C LEU A 407 1.90 12.66 -12.19
N GLY A 408 2.90 12.07 -11.60
CA GLY A 408 4.01 12.78 -11.01
C GLY A 408 5.35 12.17 -11.32
N TYR A 409 6.36 12.91 -10.93
CA TYR A 409 7.73 12.49 -10.91
C TYR A 409 8.28 12.72 -9.51
N ASN A 410 8.90 11.71 -8.95
CA ASN A 410 9.48 11.77 -7.61
C ASN A 410 10.96 11.41 -7.66
N TYR A 411 11.75 12.24 -7.02
CA TYR A 411 13.11 11.96 -6.64
C TYR A 411 13.14 11.68 -5.14
N PHE A 412 13.49 10.47 -4.78
CA PHE A 412 13.72 10.08 -3.40
C PHE A 412 15.15 9.60 -3.29
N SER A 413 15.89 10.12 -2.34
CA SER A 413 17.22 9.64 -2.05
C SER A 413 17.43 9.60 -0.55
N ARG A 414 18.04 8.54 -0.09
CA ARG A 414 18.25 8.24 1.32
C ARG A 414 19.63 7.66 1.51
N LYS A 415 20.32 8.10 2.54
CA LYS A 415 21.53 7.47 3.06
C LYS A 415 21.31 7.11 4.53
N ILE A 416 21.56 5.86 4.86
CA ILE A 416 21.66 5.36 6.24
C ILE A 416 23.09 4.88 6.42
N ASP A 417 23.71 5.40 7.44
CA ASP A 417 25.10 5.09 7.80
C ASP A 417 25.15 4.94 9.32
N THR A 418 25.11 3.70 9.79
CA THR A 418 25.17 3.34 11.20
C THR A 418 26.51 2.67 11.52
N ASP A 419 26.70 2.25 12.76
CA ASP A 419 27.94 1.56 13.15
C ASP A 419 28.09 0.17 12.50
N THR A 420 26.98 -0.42 12.06
CA THR A 420 26.93 -1.81 11.53
C THR A 420 26.49 -1.90 10.09
N PHE A 421 25.79 -0.89 9.55
CA PHE A 421 25.15 -0.95 8.26
C PHE A 421 25.30 0.34 7.47
N TYR A 422 25.50 0.20 6.18
CA TYR A 422 25.51 1.28 5.19
C TYR A 422 24.49 0.97 4.09
N ASN A 423 23.64 1.92 3.77
CA ASN A 423 22.71 1.78 2.66
C ASN A 423 22.39 3.14 2.04
N THR A 424 22.50 3.23 0.73
CA THR A 424 22.03 4.35 -0.07
C THR A 424 20.96 3.84 -1.04
N VAL A 425 19.78 4.40 -0.96
CA VAL A 425 18.65 4.07 -1.86
C VAL A 425 18.27 5.31 -2.62
N ARG A 426 18.09 5.17 -3.92
CA ARG A 426 17.62 6.23 -4.80
C ARG A 426 16.44 5.74 -5.63
N TYR A 427 15.36 6.51 -5.63
CA TYR A 427 14.24 6.39 -6.57
C TYR A 427 14.21 7.64 -7.42
N ASP A 428 14.05 7.46 -8.73
CA ASP A 428 14.04 8.53 -9.71
C ASP A 428 13.03 8.15 -10.79
N VAL A 429 11.73 8.34 -10.47
CA VAL A 429 10.67 7.67 -11.23
C VAL A 429 9.44 8.50 -11.48
N PRO A 430 8.83 8.36 -12.66
CA PRO A 430 7.43 8.70 -12.84
C PRO A 430 6.55 7.76 -12.01
N TYR A 431 5.52 8.32 -11.40
CA TYR A 431 4.53 7.56 -10.65
C TYR A 431 3.12 8.00 -10.99
N LEU A 432 2.18 7.07 -10.78
CA LEU A 432 0.76 7.35 -10.80
C LEU A 432 0.22 7.22 -9.38
N SER A 433 -0.52 8.21 -8.89
CA SER A 433 -1.19 8.08 -7.60
C SER A 433 -2.68 8.29 -7.71
N ILE A 434 -3.42 7.63 -6.83
CA ILE A 434 -4.86 7.74 -6.70
C ILE A 434 -5.16 8.06 -5.24
N THR A 435 -5.86 9.16 -5.00
CA THR A 435 -6.26 9.56 -3.65
C THR A 435 -7.78 9.64 -3.55
N ARG A 436 -8.33 8.98 -2.54
CA ARG A 436 -9.75 9.05 -2.17
C ARG A 436 -9.91 9.94 -0.94
N PHE A 437 -10.86 10.87 -0.99
CA PHE A 437 -11.30 11.72 0.13
C PHE A 437 -12.72 11.34 0.56
N TRP A 438 -13.02 11.44 1.87
CA TRP A 438 -14.33 11.18 2.47
C TRP A 438 -14.85 12.37 3.27
#